data_a6f86d1b21238a1cbd158f7306594a5b
#
_entry.id   a6f86d1b21238a1cbd158f7306594a5b
#
_cell.length_a   1.000
_cell.length_b   1.000
_cell.length_c   1.000
_cell.angle_alpha   90.00
_cell.angle_beta   90.00
_cell.angle_gamma   90.00
#
_symmetry.space_group_name_H-M   'P 1'
#
loop_
_entity.id
_entity.type
_entity.pdbx_description
1 polymer ?
#
loop_
_entity_poly.entity_id
_entity_poly.type
_entity_poly.pdbx_seq_one_letter_code
_entity_poly.pdbx_strand_id
1 'polypeptide(L)' 'MDELTYEILAEVNGRPEAELIESFLEANGIDVELVQESIGHSAYPVTIDGLGRVQIFVPKMKIFEAQELFKAYQDGIQQE' A
#
# COMPACT_ATOMS: atom_id res chain seq x y z
N MET A 1 -22.46 0.85 -5.51
CA MET A 1 -22.22 0.75 -5.04
C MET A 1 -21.32 1.16 -4.58
N ASP A 2 -20.86 1.49 -4.35
CA ASP A 2 -19.96 1.93 -4.03
C ASP A 2 -19.72 2.00 -2.81
N GLU A 3 -20.09 1.51 -2.18
CA GLU A 3 -19.91 1.45 -0.96
C GLU A 3 -18.57 1.17 -0.74
N LEU A 4 -17.86 0.58 -1.49
CA LEU A 4 -16.54 0.38 -1.25
C LEU A 4 -15.71 1.38 -1.82
N THR A 5 -15.65 2.51 -1.31
CA THR A 5 -14.80 3.56 -1.78
C THR A 5 -13.48 3.40 -1.08
N TYR A 6 -12.43 3.38 -1.81
CA TYR A 6 -11.11 3.26 -1.22
C TYR A 6 -10.33 4.55 -1.35
N GLU A 7 -9.39 4.74 -0.47
CA GLU A 7 -8.61 5.94 -0.47
C GLU A 7 -7.16 5.54 -0.33
N ILE A 8 -6.26 6.28 -0.89
CA ILE A 8 -4.88 5.90 -0.87
C ILE A 8 -4.29 6.19 0.50
N LEU A 9 -3.63 5.21 1.05
CA LEU A 9 -3.01 5.39 2.34
C LEU A 9 -1.56 5.78 2.14
N ALA A 10 -0.87 5.17 1.24
CA ALA A 10 0.53 5.45 1.06
C ALA A 10 1.03 4.90 -0.25
N GLU A 11 2.22 5.28 -0.62
CA GLU A 11 2.79 4.82 -1.85
C GLU A 11 4.18 4.38 -1.49
N VAL A 12 4.58 3.20 -1.86
CA VAL A 12 5.90 2.73 -1.50
C VAL A 12 6.59 2.19 -2.74
N ASN A 13 7.87 1.99 -2.64
CA ASN A 13 8.60 1.49 -3.74
C ASN A 13 8.75 0.00 -3.63
N GLY A 14 8.31 -0.70 -4.61
CA GLY A 14 8.54 -2.11 -4.62
C GLY A 14 7.44 -2.93 -4.01
N ARG A 15 7.13 -4.04 -4.63
CA ARG A 15 6.10 -4.85 -4.16
C ARG A 15 6.37 -5.54 -2.85
N PRO A 16 7.59 -5.94 -2.58
CA PRO A 16 7.84 -6.61 -1.32
C PRO A 16 7.44 -5.78 -0.12
N GLU A 17 7.78 -4.50 -0.16
CA GLU A 17 7.43 -3.67 0.94
C GLU A 17 5.93 -3.47 0.98
N ALA A 18 5.29 -3.31 -0.15
CA ALA A 18 3.86 -3.10 -0.18
C ALA A 18 3.16 -4.32 0.40
N GLU A 19 3.68 -5.51 0.11
CA GLU A 19 3.03 -6.70 0.59
C GLU A 19 3.21 -6.88 2.08
N LEU A 20 4.30 -6.40 2.61
CA LEU A 20 4.49 -6.48 4.04
C LEU A 20 3.48 -5.58 4.73
N ILE A 21 3.29 -4.40 4.20
CA ILE A 21 2.34 -3.46 4.79
C ILE A 21 0.93 -4.01 4.65
N GLU A 22 0.65 -4.63 3.50
CA GLU A 22 -0.65 -5.18 3.29
C GLU A 22 -0.91 -6.27 4.33
N SER A 23 0.05 -7.14 4.56
CA SER A 23 -0.13 -8.19 5.51
C SER A 23 -0.36 -7.65 6.90
N PHE A 24 0.38 -6.61 7.25
CA PHE A 24 0.25 -6.04 8.56
C PHE A 24 -1.15 -5.44 8.73
N LEU A 25 -1.62 -4.72 7.74
CA LEU A 25 -2.91 -4.09 7.86
C LEU A 25 -4.03 -5.13 7.86
N GLU A 26 -3.89 -6.14 7.03
CA GLU A 26 -4.92 -7.16 6.99
C GLU A 26 -4.96 -7.94 8.29
N ALA A 27 -3.83 -8.14 8.91
CA ALA A 27 -3.81 -8.83 10.18
C ALA A 27 -4.53 -8.02 11.23
N ASN A 28 -4.68 -6.73 11.00
CA ASN A 28 -5.38 -5.88 11.94
C ASN A 28 -6.80 -5.55 11.46
N GLY A 29 -7.30 -6.30 10.53
CA GLY A 29 -8.68 -6.12 10.12
C GLY A 29 -8.95 -5.07 9.06
N ILE A 30 -7.93 -4.59 8.40
CA ILE A 30 -8.13 -3.56 7.39
C ILE A 30 -7.96 -4.19 6.02
N ASP A 31 -8.92 -4.02 5.15
CA ASP A 31 -8.79 -4.53 3.80
C ASP A 31 -7.82 -3.67 3.04
N VAL A 32 -7.06 -4.23 2.17
CA VAL A 32 -6.08 -3.47 1.43
C VAL A 32 -6.12 -3.85 -0.05
N GLU A 33 -5.94 -2.85 -0.87
CA GLU A 33 -5.84 -3.09 -2.30
C GLU A 33 -4.51 -2.49 -2.74
N LEU A 34 -3.72 -3.24 -3.46
CA LEU A 34 -2.46 -2.70 -3.95
C LEU A 34 -2.61 -2.40 -5.44
N VAL A 35 -2.21 -1.23 -5.82
CA VAL A 35 -2.32 -0.82 -7.21
C VAL A 35 -0.92 -0.48 -7.68
N GLN A 36 -0.40 -1.21 -8.62
CA GLN A 36 0.94 -0.92 -9.06
C GLN A 36 0.87 -0.12 -10.32
N GLU A 37 1.59 0.97 -10.34
CA GLU A 37 1.55 1.77 -11.46
C GLU A 37 2.23 1.18 -12.56
N SER A 38 1.68 0.83 -13.54
CA SER A 38 2.44 0.31 -14.55
C SER A 38 2.49 1.14 -15.66
N ILE A 39 2.86 2.15 -15.47
CA ILE A 39 2.98 3.03 -16.44
C ILE A 39 3.49 2.57 -17.57
N GLY A 40 4.30 2.26 -17.70
CA GLY A 40 4.83 2.04 -18.79
C GLY A 40 4.35 1.06 -19.55
N HIS A 41 3.57 0.50 -19.09
CA HIS A 41 3.17 -0.51 -19.71
C HIS A 41 3.43 -0.32 -21.09
N SER A 42 3.55 0.61 -21.44
CA SER A 42 3.72 0.65 -22.71
C SER A 42 5.04 0.77 -23.07
N ALA A 43 5.55 1.55 -22.83
CA ALA A 43 6.79 1.87 -23.24
C ALA A 43 7.88 1.23 -22.67
N TYR A 44 8.08 1.26 -21.60
CA TYR A 44 9.22 0.74 -21.10
C TYR A 44 9.09 -0.30 -20.20
N PRO A 45 9.83 -1.05 -20.28
CA PRO A 45 9.86 -2.12 -19.44
C PRO A 45 10.45 -1.69 -18.31
N VAL A 46 10.58 -0.91 -18.02
CA VAL A 46 11.18 -0.41 -16.99
C VAL A 46 11.43 -1.04 -15.93
N THR A 47 10.94 -1.15 -15.23
CA THR A 47 11.20 -1.65 -14.08
C THR A 47 12.15 -2.56 -14.02
N ILE A 48 13.07 -2.31 -14.41
CA ILE A 48 14.07 -3.00 -14.25
C ILE A 48 14.13 -3.68 -13.06
N ASP A 49 14.11 -3.32 -12.09
CA ASP A 49 14.21 -4.02 -10.94
C ASP A 49 12.94 -4.21 -10.32
N GLY A 50 11.99 -4.11 -10.91
CA GLY A 50 10.81 -4.27 -10.24
C GLY A 50 10.51 -3.37 -9.26
N LEU A 51 11.08 -2.34 -9.25
CA LEU A 51 10.75 -1.40 -8.34
C LEU A 51 9.69 -0.49 -8.68
N GLY A 52 8.70 -0.68 -9.22
CA GLY A 52 7.70 0.30 -9.50
C GLY A 52 7.05 0.76 -8.25
N ARG A 53 6.38 1.84 -8.25
CA ARG A 53 5.70 2.32 -7.12
C ARG A 53 4.43 1.58 -6.95
N VAL A 54 4.07 1.26 -5.77
CA VAL A 54 2.87 0.56 -5.46
C VAL A 54 2.06 1.43 -4.54
N GLN A 55 0.81 1.64 -4.89
CA GLN A 55 -0.05 2.46 -4.06
C GLN A 55 -0.89 1.57 -3.19
N ILE A 56 -1.03 1.90 -1.95
CA ILE A 56 -1.77 1.10 -1.00
C ILE A 56 -3.07 1.78 -0.70
N PHE A 57 -4.17 1.12 -1.02
CA PHE A 57 -5.48 1.70 -0.79
C PHE A 57 -6.21 0.96 0.30
N VAL A 58 -6.97 1.67 1.09
CA VAL A 58 -7.76 1.07 2.14
C VAL A 58 -9.16 1.67 2.08
N PRO A 59 -10.15 1.04 2.66
CA PRO A 59 -11.49 1.58 2.61
C PRO A 59 -11.52 2.94 3.25
N LYS A 60 -12.17 3.88 2.62
CA LYS A 60 -12.22 5.20 3.15
C LYS A 60 -12.70 5.26 4.55
N MET A 61 -13.65 4.44 4.92
CA MET A 61 -14.15 4.52 6.27
C MET A 61 -13.12 4.02 7.26
N LYS A 62 -12.06 3.39 6.83
CA LYS A 62 -11.04 2.93 7.74
C LYS A 62 -9.76 3.72 7.60
N ILE A 63 -9.78 4.80 6.89
CA ILE A 63 -8.55 5.52 6.64
C ILE A 63 -7.83 5.98 7.91
N PHE A 64 -8.54 6.45 8.90
CA PHE A 64 -7.86 6.93 10.09
C PHE A 64 -7.22 5.77 10.84
N GLU A 65 -7.93 4.67 10.94
CA GLU A 65 -7.39 3.55 11.63
C GLU A 65 -6.18 3.02 10.86
N ALA A 66 -6.27 2.99 9.56
CA ALA A 66 -5.16 2.53 8.75
C ALA A 66 -3.95 3.45 8.89
N GLN A 67 -4.19 4.74 9.01
CA GLN A 67 -3.09 5.66 9.16
C GLN A 67 -2.38 5.44 10.48
N GLU A 68 -3.12 5.16 11.52
CA GLU A 68 -2.48 4.90 12.77
C GLU A 68 -1.71 3.61 12.76
N LEU A 69 -2.23 2.59 12.11
CA LEU A 69 -1.53 1.35 12.03
C LEU A 69 -0.27 1.51 11.18
N PHE A 70 -0.36 2.27 10.11
CA PHE A 70 0.77 2.45 9.24
C PHE A 70 1.86 3.20 9.99
N LYS A 71 1.50 4.15 10.81
CA LYS A 71 2.45 4.89 11.55
C LYS A 71 3.14 3.97 12.53
N ALA A 72 2.39 3.09 13.17
CA ALA A 72 2.98 2.18 14.12
C ALA A 72 3.92 1.22 13.40
N TYR A 73 3.57 0.82 12.20
CA TYR A 73 4.40 -0.06 11.44
C TYR A 73 5.74 0.64 11.15
N GLN A 74 5.67 1.87 10.74
CA GLN A 74 6.88 2.58 10.44
C GLN A 74 7.72 2.83 11.67
N ASP A 75 7.09 3.14 12.77
CA ASP A 75 7.83 3.38 13.98
C ASP A 75 8.50 2.09 14.43
N GLY A 76 7.82 0.99 14.28
CA GLY A 76 8.41 -0.24 14.69
C GLY A 76 9.62 -0.59 13.87
N ILE A 77 9.58 -0.36 12.61
CA ILE A 77 10.69 -0.60 11.79
C ILE A 77 11.81 0.29 12.09
N GLN A 78 11.56 1.51 12.37
CA GLN A 78 12.62 2.35 12.68
C GLN A 78 13.14 2.16 14.01
N GLN A 79 12.52 1.56 14.87
CA GLN A 79 13.00 1.40 16.14
C GLN A 79 14.04 0.53 16.26
N GLU A 80 14.43 -0.16 15.73
CA GLU A 80 15.45 -1.03 15.85
C GLU A 80 16.42 -0.82 16.36
#